data_f1f3a2b7c0b2d3988766b7914ae3218e
#
_entry.id   f1f3a2b7c0b2d3988766b7914ae3218e
#
_cell.length_a   1.000
_cell.length_b   1.000
_cell.length_c   1.000
_cell.angle_alpha   90.00
_cell.angle_beta   90.00
_cell.angle_gamma   90.00
#
_symmetry.space_group_name_H-M   'P 1'
#
loop_
_entity.id
_entity.type
_entity.pdbx_description
1 polymer ?
#
loop_
_entity_poly.entity_id
_entity_poly.type
_entity_poly.pdbx_seq_one_letter_code
_entity_poly.pdbx_strand_id
1 'polypeptide(L)'
;MSIVAVRVTENGFEMSSDSITVRGVTQSRGNNSTFSKMFDINGVVIGSSGLAEEASLLKLFCKNRTPSESTEQGILEFISEFQDWKKKKTDSSNIESYFFIGYENSVFYVHGWHIEKIKTYQAIGAGMDFALASMYLGHSTEDAVKTAIELSVYCESPVITIKKGT
;
A
#
# COMPACT_ATOMS: atom_id res chain seq x y z
N MET A 1 3.27 5.64 -10.47
CA MET A 1 3.02 4.53 -11.39
C MET A 1 2.97 3.27 -10.57
N SER A 2 1.82 2.66 -10.45
CA SER A 2 1.59 1.48 -9.59
C SER A 2 0.13 1.10 -9.59
N ILE A 3 -0.14 -0.04 -9.02
CA ILE A 3 -1.44 -0.42 -8.48
C ILE A 3 -1.26 -1.16 -7.17
N VAL A 4 -2.01 -0.78 -6.15
CA VAL A 4 -2.28 -1.59 -4.97
C VAL A 4 -3.79 -1.62 -4.78
N ALA A 5 -4.34 -2.82 -4.67
CA ALA A 5 -5.76 -3.06 -4.43
C ALA A 5 -5.95 -3.76 -3.09
N VAL A 6 -6.98 -3.41 -2.35
CA VAL A 6 -7.33 -4.02 -1.08
C VAL A 6 -8.81 -4.36 -1.04
N ARG A 7 -9.15 -5.48 -0.42
CA ARG A 7 -10.52 -5.92 -0.12
C ARG A 7 -10.61 -6.37 1.33
N VAL A 8 -11.59 -5.85 2.04
CA VAL A 8 -11.93 -6.30 3.39
C VAL A 8 -12.70 -7.62 3.28
N THR A 9 -12.37 -8.58 4.12
CA THR A 9 -13.03 -9.88 4.24
C THR A 9 -13.73 -9.97 5.59
N GLU A 10 -14.47 -11.05 5.84
CA GLU A 10 -15.19 -11.25 7.10
C GLU A 10 -14.25 -11.21 8.32
N ASN A 11 -13.05 -11.78 8.20
CA ASN A 11 -12.11 -11.91 9.31
C ASN A 11 -10.84 -11.05 9.17
N GLY A 12 -10.73 -10.23 8.14
CA GLY A 12 -9.54 -9.41 7.90
C GLY A 12 -9.53 -8.73 6.54
N PHE A 13 -8.45 -8.89 5.79
CA PHE A 13 -8.33 -8.27 4.46
C PHE A 13 -7.36 -9.03 3.55
N GLU A 14 -7.52 -8.78 2.26
CA GLU A 14 -6.62 -9.20 1.20
C GLU A 14 -6.07 -7.95 0.50
N MET A 15 -4.77 -7.90 0.23
CA MET A 15 -4.11 -6.80 -0.46
C MET A 15 -3.21 -7.35 -1.56
N SER A 16 -3.30 -6.79 -2.77
CA SER A 16 -2.48 -7.19 -3.91
C SER A 16 -1.85 -5.98 -4.60
N SER A 17 -0.65 -6.15 -5.14
CA SER A 17 0.04 -5.12 -5.92
C SER A 17 0.72 -5.68 -7.15
N ASP A 18 0.99 -4.79 -8.10
CA ASP A 18 1.95 -5.02 -9.18
C ASP A 18 3.39 -4.83 -8.69
N SER A 19 4.37 -5.03 -9.56
CA SER A 19 5.81 -5.03 -9.19
C SER A 19 6.67 -4.05 -9.98
N ILE A 20 6.08 -3.13 -10.74
CA ILE A 20 6.87 -2.14 -11.49
C ILE A 20 7.45 -1.06 -10.57
N THR A 21 8.73 -0.75 -10.78
CA THR A 21 9.37 0.47 -10.26
C THR A 21 10.01 1.20 -11.43
N VAL A 22 9.81 2.51 -11.52
CA VAL A 22 10.31 3.33 -12.62
C VAL A 22 11.29 4.37 -12.11
N ARG A 23 12.43 4.49 -12.82
CA ARG A 23 13.45 5.51 -12.61
C ARG A 23 13.69 6.25 -13.93
N GLY A 24 13.15 7.44 -14.06
CA GLY A 24 13.10 8.16 -15.34
C GLY A 24 12.29 7.35 -16.37
N VAL A 25 12.96 6.88 -17.43
CA VAL A 25 12.34 6.04 -18.49
C VAL A 25 12.64 4.55 -18.34
N THR A 26 13.39 4.15 -17.29
CA THR A 26 13.80 2.77 -17.06
C THR A 26 12.93 2.12 -16.01
N GLN A 27 12.41 0.93 -16.32
CA GLN A 27 11.63 0.13 -15.39
C GLN A 27 12.47 -1.00 -14.76
N SER A 28 12.17 -1.30 -13.49
CA SER A 28 12.60 -2.49 -12.78
C SER A 28 11.39 -3.31 -12.37
N ARG A 29 11.54 -4.62 -12.33
CA ARG A 29 10.47 -5.56 -11.93
C ARG A 29 10.92 -6.38 -10.72
N GLY A 30 10.00 -7.11 -10.10
CA GLY A 30 10.25 -7.88 -8.90
C GLY A 30 11.34 -8.96 -9.01
N ASN A 31 11.71 -9.37 -10.23
CA ASN A 31 12.76 -10.36 -10.47
C ASN A 31 14.19 -9.79 -10.43
N ASN A 32 14.36 -8.47 -10.51
CA ASN A 32 15.66 -7.81 -10.49
C ASN A 32 15.79 -6.70 -9.43
N SER A 33 14.85 -6.62 -8.51
CA SER A 33 14.83 -5.66 -7.41
C SER A 33 14.24 -6.29 -6.15
N THR A 34 14.85 -6.01 -5.01
CA THR A 34 14.32 -6.38 -3.69
C THR A 34 13.27 -5.38 -3.17
N PHE A 35 13.05 -4.28 -3.89
CA PHE A 35 12.01 -3.32 -3.55
C PHE A 35 10.63 -3.93 -3.80
N SER A 36 9.77 -3.86 -2.80
CA SER A 36 8.37 -4.25 -2.90
C SER A 36 7.48 -3.08 -2.50
N LYS A 37 6.38 -2.89 -3.21
CA LYS A 37 5.34 -1.92 -2.88
C LYS A 37 4.50 -2.35 -1.68
N MET A 38 4.54 -3.64 -1.37
CA MET A 38 3.89 -4.20 -0.20
C MET A 38 4.90 -4.91 0.68
N PHE A 39 4.69 -4.83 1.98
CA PHE A 39 5.44 -5.58 2.97
C PHE A 39 4.61 -5.81 4.23
N ASP A 40 4.94 -6.88 4.94
CA ASP A 40 4.41 -7.22 6.26
C ASP A 40 5.57 -7.22 7.26
N ILE A 41 5.54 -6.31 8.21
CA ILE A 41 6.56 -6.21 9.26
C ILE A 41 5.86 -6.03 10.60
N ASN A 42 6.15 -6.92 11.53
CA ASN A 42 5.59 -6.90 12.89
C ASN A 42 4.05 -6.84 12.91
N GLY A 43 3.39 -7.48 11.93
CA GLY A 43 1.93 -7.48 11.79
C GLY A 43 1.35 -6.23 11.13
N VAL A 44 2.17 -5.26 10.76
CA VAL A 44 1.75 -4.10 9.96
C VAL A 44 1.95 -4.42 8.49
N VAL A 45 0.86 -4.44 7.74
CA VAL A 45 0.88 -4.63 6.28
C VAL A 45 0.80 -3.26 5.62
N ILE A 46 1.78 -2.92 4.82
CA ILE A 46 1.81 -1.67 4.06
C ILE A 46 1.68 -1.97 2.58
N GLY A 47 0.79 -1.26 1.89
CA GLY A 47 0.76 -1.13 0.44
C GLY A 47 1.01 0.33 0.07
N SER A 48 1.89 0.59 -0.90
CA SER A 48 2.32 1.95 -1.23
C SER A 48 2.24 2.28 -2.71
N SER A 49 1.85 3.51 -3.01
CA SER A 49 1.94 4.10 -4.35
C SER A 49 2.43 5.54 -4.25
N GLY A 50 3.50 5.87 -4.97
CA GLY A 50 4.14 7.19 -4.95
C GLY A 50 5.65 7.07 -4.93
N LEU A 51 6.30 7.74 -3.98
CA LEU A 51 7.76 7.78 -3.85
C LEU A 51 8.31 6.52 -3.20
N ALA A 52 9.22 5.82 -3.89
CA ALA A 52 9.89 4.63 -3.35
C ALA A 52 10.69 4.93 -2.08
N GLU A 53 11.21 6.15 -1.95
CA GLU A 53 11.90 6.62 -0.75
C GLU A 53 10.98 6.61 0.48
N GLU A 54 9.78 7.15 0.36
CA GLU A 54 8.81 7.17 1.47
C GLU A 54 8.39 5.76 1.88
N ALA A 55 8.14 4.87 0.91
CA ALA A 55 7.84 3.47 1.18
C ALA A 55 9.00 2.78 1.91
N SER A 56 10.24 3.05 1.51
CA SER A 56 11.44 2.50 2.15
C SER A 56 11.62 3.02 3.58
N LEU A 57 11.38 4.30 3.82
CA LEU A 57 11.45 4.90 5.16
C LEU A 57 10.36 4.33 6.07
N LEU A 58 9.13 4.23 5.58
CA LEU A 58 8.03 3.63 6.34
C LEU A 58 8.31 2.16 6.68
N LYS A 59 8.88 1.40 5.75
CA LYS A 59 9.31 0.02 5.98
C LYS A 59 10.35 -0.08 7.11
N LEU A 60 11.33 0.83 7.14
CA LEU A 60 12.34 0.86 8.20
C LEU A 60 11.75 1.29 9.56
N PHE A 61 10.81 2.23 9.55
CA PHE A 61 10.10 2.67 10.74
C PHE A 61 9.29 1.54 11.37
N CYS A 62 8.56 0.75 10.56
CA CYS A 62 7.77 -0.39 11.01
C CYS A 62 8.60 -1.50 11.68
N LYS A 63 9.93 -1.54 11.50
CA LYS A 63 10.77 -2.52 12.20
C LYS A 63 10.77 -2.35 13.73
N ASN A 64 10.52 -1.14 14.21
CA ASN A 64 10.58 -0.80 15.63
C ASN A 64 9.31 -0.10 16.15
N ARG A 65 8.31 0.08 15.29
CA ARG A 65 7.07 0.80 15.62
C ARG A 65 5.89 0.12 14.95
N THR A 66 4.79 0.02 15.70
CA THR A 66 3.48 -0.44 15.22
C THR A 66 2.42 0.52 15.70
N PRO A 67 1.26 0.61 15.04
CA PRO A 67 0.12 1.36 15.60
C PRO A 67 -0.24 0.85 17.00
N SER A 68 -0.68 1.74 17.87
CA SER A 68 -1.12 1.39 19.24
C SER A 68 -2.44 0.62 19.23
N GLU A 69 -3.29 0.90 18.26
CA GLU A 69 -4.59 0.27 18.07
C GLU A 69 -5.04 0.31 16.60
N SER A 70 -5.97 -0.56 16.24
CA SER A 70 -6.51 -0.68 14.88
C SER A 70 -7.72 0.25 14.67
N THR A 71 -7.52 1.55 14.92
CA THR A 71 -8.50 2.62 14.76
C THR A 71 -7.90 3.76 13.92
N GLU A 72 -8.76 4.65 13.40
CA GLU A 72 -8.29 5.84 12.69
C GLU A 72 -7.39 6.73 13.59
N GLN A 73 -7.70 6.82 14.88
CA GLN A 73 -6.89 7.54 15.85
C GLN A 73 -5.50 6.88 16.03
N GLY A 74 -5.45 5.56 16.22
CA GLY A 74 -4.17 4.84 16.36
C GLY A 74 -3.31 4.93 15.11
N ILE A 75 -3.92 4.91 13.92
CA ILE A 75 -3.19 5.13 12.65
C ILE A 75 -2.73 6.58 12.52
N LEU A 76 -3.54 7.57 12.94
CA LEU A 76 -3.15 8.98 12.93
C LEU A 76 -1.90 9.22 13.79
N GLU A 77 -1.88 8.67 15.02
CA GLU A 77 -0.75 8.78 15.93
C GLU A 77 0.51 8.10 15.35
N PHE A 78 0.36 6.90 14.78
CA PHE A 78 1.44 6.19 14.12
C PHE A 78 2.03 6.98 12.94
N ILE A 79 1.20 7.61 12.12
CA ILE A 79 1.64 8.46 11.00
C ILE A 79 2.30 9.75 11.51
N SER A 80 1.81 10.35 12.59
CA SER A 80 2.42 11.52 13.22
C SER A 80 3.84 11.18 13.72
N GLU A 81 4.01 10.05 14.40
CA GLU A 81 5.34 9.57 14.84
C GLU A 81 6.27 9.29 13.64
N PHE A 82 5.73 8.70 12.56
CA PHE A 82 6.50 8.48 11.34
C PHE A 82 6.96 9.79 10.71
N GLN A 83 6.10 10.80 10.63
CA GLN A 83 6.46 12.12 10.09
C GLN A 83 7.57 12.80 10.90
N ASP A 84 7.49 12.75 12.23
CA ASP A 84 8.54 13.28 13.11
C ASP A 84 9.86 12.52 12.94
N TRP A 85 9.80 11.18 12.84
CA TRP A 85 10.97 10.36 12.59
C TRP A 85 11.56 10.62 11.19
N LYS A 86 10.73 10.74 10.15
CA LYS A 86 11.12 11.06 8.77
C LYS A 86 11.79 12.42 8.69
N LYS A 87 11.25 13.46 9.35
CA LYS A 87 11.81 14.79 9.39
C LYS A 87 13.25 14.82 9.91
N LYS A 88 13.58 14.00 10.90
CA LYS A 88 14.95 13.86 11.42
C LYS A 88 15.92 13.20 10.44
N LYS A 89 15.43 12.58 9.37
CA LYS A 89 16.24 11.89 8.35
C LYS A 89 16.34 12.65 7.03
N THR A 90 15.31 13.41 6.67
CA THR A 90 15.17 14.00 5.34
C THR A 90 14.89 15.52 5.36
N ASP A 91 14.87 16.15 6.53
CA ASP A 91 14.46 17.56 6.75
C ASP A 91 13.01 17.86 6.33
N SER A 92 12.23 16.87 5.90
CA SER A 92 10.82 17.00 5.50
C SER A 92 9.94 16.00 6.25
N SER A 93 8.84 16.50 6.81
CA SER A 93 7.78 15.66 7.40
C SER A 93 6.67 15.30 6.42
N ASN A 94 6.57 15.98 5.25
CA ASN A 94 5.49 15.78 4.30
C ASN A 94 5.47 14.35 3.76
N ILE A 95 4.26 13.79 3.65
CA ILE A 95 3.99 12.50 3.01
C ILE A 95 3.24 12.80 1.70
N GLU A 96 3.87 12.47 0.57
CA GLU A 96 3.31 12.68 -0.77
C GLU A 96 2.74 11.39 -1.36
N SER A 97 3.14 10.24 -0.81
CA SER A 97 2.67 8.94 -1.25
C SER A 97 1.31 8.59 -0.67
N TYR A 98 0.65 7.65 -1.33
CA TYR A 98 -0.56 7.00 -0.87
C TYR A 98 -0.19 5.67 -0.22
N PHE A 99 -0.82 5.37 0.91
CA PHE A 99 -0.61 4.12 1.62
C PHE A 99 -1.92 3.43 1.95
N PHE A 100 -1.91 2.11 1.89
CA PHE A 100 -2.79 1.28 2.69
C PHE A 100 -1.99 0.77 3.89
N ILE A 101 -2.55 0.95 5.08
CA ILE A 101 -1.99 0.43 6.32
C ILE A 101 -2.96 -0.59 6.89
N GLY A 102 -2.58 -1.86 6.81
CA GLY A 102 -3.28 -2.97 7.43
C GLY A 102 -2.68 -3.26 8.82
N TYR A 103 -3.50 -3.28 9.85
CA TYR A 103 -3.11 -3.65 11.20
C TYR A 103 -4.22 -4.45 11.87
N GLU A 104 -3.87 -5.56 12.52
CA GLU A 104 -4.83 -6.55 12.98
C GLU A 104 -5.76 -6.99 11.83
N ASN A 105 -7.08 -6.83 11.97
CA ASN A 105 -8.07 -7.22 10.98
C ASN A 105 -8.66 -6.04 10.20
N SER A 106 -8.06 -4.86 10.30
CA SER A 106 -8.54 -3.64 9.63
C SER A 106 -7.50 -3.09 8.67
N VAL A 107 -7.95 -2.36 7.66
CA VAL A 107 -7.10 -1.66 6.72
C VAL A 107 -7.56 -0.22 6.55
N PHE A 108 -6.60 0.68 6.46
CA PHE A 108 -6.81 2.12 6.39
C PHE A 108 -6.13 2.69 5.14
N TYR A 109 -6.83 3.59 4.46
CA TYR A 109 -6.24 4.47 3.46
C TYR A 109 -5.60 5.65 4.17
N VAL A 110 -4.40 6.03 3.72
CA VAL A 110 -3.65 7.16 4.26
C VAL A 110 -3.03 7.97 3.12
N HIS A 111 -3.29 9.28 3.11
CA HIS A 111 -2.63 10.24 2.25
C HIS A 111 -2.52 11.60 2.97
N GLY A 112 -1.29 12.03 3.22
CA GLY A 112 -1.06 13.18 4.11
C GLY A 112 -1.70 12.96 5.48
N TRP A 113 -2.63 13.82 5.87
CA TRP A 113 -3.40 13.72 7.10
C TRP A 113 -4.81 13.12 6.91
N HIS A 114 -5.15 12.70 5.69
CA HIS A 114 -6.40 11.98 5.44
C HIS A 114 -6.23 10.50 5.79
N ILE A 115 -7.01 10.04 6.75
CA ILE A 115 -7.03 8.66 7.23
C ILE A 115 -8.47 8.18 7.19
N GLU A 116 -8.69 7.05 6.52
CA GLU A 116 -10.03 6.47 6.34
C GLU A 116 -9.97 4.96 6.50
N LYS A 117 -10.81 4.40 7.36
CA LYS A 117 -10.98 2.96 7.48
C LYS A 117 -11.74 2.41 6.27
N ILE A 118 -11.16 1.45 5.58
CA ILE A 118 -11.78 0.82 4.41
C ILE A 118 -12.86 -0.16 4.86
N LYS A 119 -14.06 -0.04 4.28
CA LYS A 119 -15.22 -0.88 4.63
C LYS A 119 -15.37 -2.11 3.74
N THR A 120 -15.07 -2.00 2.46
CA THR A 120 -15.27 -3.07 1.48
C THR A 120 -14.03 -3.31 0.62
N TYR A 121 -13.73 -2.40 -0.28
CA TYR A 121 -12.54 -2.46 -1.14
C TYR A 121 -12.11 -1.05 -1.55
N GLN A 122 -10.84 -0.92 -1.91
CA GLN A 122 -10.25 0.32 -2.41
C GLN A 122 -9.01 -0.01 -3.25
N ALA A 123 -8.56 0.96 -4.05
CA ALA A 123 -7.32 0.87 -4.81
C ALA A 123 -6.59 2.21 -4.83
N ILE A 124 -5.26 2.18 -4.97
CA ILE A 124 -4.39 3.35 -5.11
C ILE A 124 -3.40 3.15 -6.26
N GLY A 125 -3.02 4.24 -6.90
CA GLY A 125 -2.05 4.26 -7.98
C GLY A 125 -2.65 4.44 -9.36
N ALA A 126 -1.80 4.42 -10.39
CA ALA A 126 -2.21 4.72 -11.78
C ALA A 126 -3.18 3.70 -12.38
N GLY A 127 -3.19 2.47 -11.87
CA GLY A 127 -4.12 1.42 -12.31
C GLY A 127 -5.43 1.35 -11.51
N MET A 128 -5.70 2.30 -10.62
CA MET A 128 -6.78 2.17 -9.64
C MET A 128 -8.17 2.07 -10.28
N ASP A 129 -8.45 2.79 -11.36
CA ASP A 129 -9.77 2.78 -11.99
C ASP A 129 -10.12 1.40 -12.56
N PHE A 130 -9.14 0.72 -13.16
CA PHE A 130 -9.30 -0.65 -13.67
C PHE A 130 -9.50 -1.65 -12.54
N ALA A 131 -8.72 -1.51 -11.45
CA ALA A 131 -8.83 -2.38 -10.30
C ALA A 131 -10.17 -2.18 -9.56
N LEU A 132 -10.62 -0.94 -9.37
CA LEU A 132 -11.92 -0.64 -8.77
C LEU A 132 -13.07 -1.22 -9.59
N ALA A 133 -13.04 -1.05 -10.92
CA ALA A 133 -14.06 -1.63 -11.81
C ALA A 133 -14.09 -3.17 -11.70
N SER A 134 -12.91 -3.82 -11.68
CA SER A 134 -12.82 -5.27 -11.52
C SER A 134 -13.38 -5.73 -10.16
N MET A 135 -13.01 -5.07 -9.07
CA MET A 135 -13.52 -5.40 -7.73
C MET A 135 -15.02 -5.11 -7.57
N TYR A 136 -15.53 -4.07 -8.22
CA TYR A 136 -16.98 -3.79 -8.29
C TYR A 136 -17.76 -4.95 -8.91
N LEU A 137 -17.19 -5.61 -9.92
CA LEU A 137 -17.76 -6.80 -10.56
C LEU A 137 -17.58 -8.09 -9.74
N GLY A 138 -16.98 -8.01 -8.55
CA GLY A 138 -16.85 -9.14 -7.63
C GLY A 138 -15.52 -9.91 -7.71
N HIS A 139 -14.57 -9.48 -8.55
CA HIS A 139 -13.28 -10.14 -8.69
C HIS A 139 -12.39 -9.94 -7.45
N SER A 140 -11.41 -10.84 -7.26
CA SER A 140 -10.40 -10.76 -6.21
C SER A 140 -9.47 -9.55 -6.38
N THR A 141 -8.70 -9.20 -5.34
CA THR A 141 -7.65 -8.16 -5.47
C THR A 141 -6.56 -8.57 -6.45
N GLU A 142 -6.23 -9.86 -6.51
CA GLU A 142 -5.25 -10.38 -7.48
C GLU A 142 -5.73 -10.19 -8.92
N ASP A 143 -6.99 -10.54 -9.22
CA ASP A 143 -7.57 -10.35 -10.56
C ASP A 143 -7.73 -8.87 -10.90
N ALA A 144 -8.05 -8.05 -9.92
CA ALA A 144 -8.12 -6.60 -10.08
C ALA A 144 -6.76 -6.00 -10.48
N VAL A 145 -5.67 -6.45 -9.85
CA VAL A 145 -4.32 -6.04 -10.22
C VAL A 145 -3.92 -6.58 -11.59
N LYS A 146 -4.27 -7.84 -11.94
CA LYS A 146 -4.07 -8.40 -13.29
C LYS A 146 -4.81 -7.58 -14.36
N THR A 147 -6.05 -7.15 -14.06
CA THR A 147 -6.82 -6.27 -14.95
C THR A 147 -6.10 -4.94 -15.17
N ALA A 148 -5.56 -4.35 -14.10
CA ALA A 148 -4.79 -3.11 -14.22
C ALA A 148 -3.48 -3.30 -14.99
N ILE A 149 -2.80 -4.44 -14.86
CA ILE A 149 -1.58 -4.78 -15.62
C ILE A 149 -1.89 -4.90 -17.11
N GLU A 150 -3.00 -5.53 -17.47
CA GLU A 150 -3.41 -5.72 -18.85
C GLU A 150 -3.77 -4.39 -19.56
N LEU A 151 -4.38 -3.46 -18.83
CA LEU A 151 -4.97 -2.25 -19.41
C LEU A 151 -4.16 -0.97 -19.17
N SER A 152 -3.23 -0.95 -18.23
CA SER A 152 -2.45 0.22 -17.88
C SER A 152 -0.97 0.06 -18.19
N VAL A 153 -0.41 0.96 -19.00
CA VAL A 153 1.04 1.02 -19.29
C VAL A 153 1.89 1.30 -18.04
N TYR A 154 1.27 1.62 -16.92
CA TYR A 154 1.95 1.95 -15.66
C TYR A 154 1.96 0.83 -14.64
N CYS A 155 1.47 -0.35 -15.00
CA CYS A 155 1.40 -1.52 -14.13
C CYS A 155 2.12 -2.71 -14.80
N GLU A 156 2.77 -3.57 -14.01
CA GLU A 156 3.52 -4.69 -14.56
C GLU A 156 3.63 -5.84 -13.55
N SER A 157 3.63 -7.07 -14.08
CA SER A 157 3.84 -8.30 -13.32
C SER A 157 5.25 -8.39 -12.70
N PRO A 158 5.43 -9.27 -11.69
CA PRO A 158 4.47 -10.17 -11.06
C PRO A 158 3.49 -9.49 -10.11
N VAL A 159 2.34 -10.13 -9.87
CA VAL A 159 1.40 -9.75 -8.81
C VAL A 159 1.87 -10.35 -7.49
N ILE A 160 1.83 -9.53 -6.44
CA ILE A 160 2.12 -9.95 -5.07
C ILE A 160 0.85 -9.79 -4.25
N THR A 161 0.48 -10.82 -3.45
CA THR A 161 -0.72 -10.81 -2.61
C THR A 161 -0.36 -11.14 -1.17
N ILE A 162 -0.90 -10.37 -0.23
CA ILE A 162 -0.84 -10.61 1.21
C ILE A 162 -2.27 -10.75 1.73
N LYS A 163 -2.52 -11.78 2.56
CA LYS A 163 -3.82 -12.03 3.21
C LYS A 163 -3.63 -12.05 4.71
N LYS A 164 -4.56 -11.43 5.44
CA LYS A 164 -4.61 -11.39 6.91
C LYS A 164 -5.98 -11.81 7.40
N GLY A 165 -6.03 -12.55 8.49
CA GLY A 165 -7.27 -12.93 9.17
C GLY A 165 -8.14 -13.93 8.39
N THR A 166 -7.56 -14.73 7.53
CA THR A 166 -8.27 -15.79 6.76
C THR A 166 -8.34 -17.09 7.53
#